data_8755054558ac569560428277de0d9680
#
_entry.id   8755054558ac569560428277de0d9680
#
_cell.length_a   1.000
_cell.length_b   1.000
_cell.length_c   1.000
_cell.angle_alpha   90.00
_cell.angle_beta   90.00
_cell.angle_gamma   90.00
#
_symmetry.space_group_name_H-M   'P 1'
#
loop_
_entity.id
_entity.type
_entity.pdbx_description
1 polymer ?
#
loop_
_entity_poly.entity_id
_entity_poly.type
_entity_poly.pdbx_seq_one_letter_code
_entity_poly.pdbx_strand_id
1 'polypeptide(L)'
;MKNLCLSAIVLLFWGLTLSMAQPSVNPEQTNYTAQSGFVANLGQSEMLQDHLFSWKHNNVFAYFMKDRIVFLTQEIRHEENPQSAEAKAKGDENRAKRLAAKTYVSRFDLVFENALSAVEIQGEDENSVQMDFYYAHCPEGLLKVPSFNNIRYKNIWQNIDLVFTFDGTSLKYFFEVAPGANIHDIVLRWDGVENLELNDKGELQFNLGAFTFYGHL
;
A
#
# COMPACT_ATOMS: atom_id res chain seq x y z
N MET A 1 -22.11 9.10 43.55
CA MET A 1 -21.78 10.03 42.46
C MET A 1 -20.99 9.23 41.46
N LYS A 2 -21.57 8.86 40.32
CA LYS A 2 -20.93 8.12 39.26
C LYS A 2 -20.19 9.11 38.37
N ASN A 3 -18.85 9.07 38.38
CA ASN A 3 -18.04 9.83 37.46
C ASN A 3 -18.16 9.20 36.06
N LEU A 4 -18.94 9.85 35.19
CA LEU A 4 -18.96 9.55 33.77
C LEU A 4 -17.65 10.10 33.19
N CYS A 5 -16.68 9.22 32.94
CA CYS A 5 -15.51 9.56 32.17
C CYS A 5 -15.97 9.69 30.70
N LEU A 6 -16.21 10.91 30.23
CA LEU A 6 -16.45 11.21 28.83
C LEU A 6 -15.09 11.09 28.13
N SER A 7 -14.83 9.93 27.49
CA SER A 7 -13.71 9.78 26.59
C SER A 7 -14.02 10.59 25.33
N ALA A 8 -13.44 11.77 25.22
CA ALA A 8 -13.49 12.54 23.98
C ALA A 8 -12.53 11.88 22.99
N ILE A 9 -13.06 11.05 22.09
CA ILE A 9 -12.33 10.55 20.94
C ILE A 9 -12.32 11.67 19.91
N VAL A 10 -11.18 12.34 19.75
CA VAL A 10 -10.99 13.28 18.65
C VAL A 10 -10.59 12.47 17.43
N LEU A 11 -11.55 12.21 16.53
CA LEU A 11 -11.30 11.61 15.23
C LEU A 11 -10.76 12.70 14.30
N LEU A 12 -9.45 12.75 14.14
CA LEU A 12 -8.84 13.53 13.07
C LEU A 12 -8.84 12.66 11.81
N PHE A 13 -9.80 12.91 10.92
CA PHE A 13 -9.83 12.30 9.59
C PHE A 13 -8.76 12.95 8.72
N TRP A 14 -7.65 12.27 8.54
CA TRP A 14 -6.65 12.59 7.54
C TRP A 14 -6.70 11.47 6.51
N GLY A 15 -7.21 11.78 5.33
CA GLY A 15 -7.37 10.77 4.30
C GLY A 15 -6.29 10.89 3.24
N LEU A 16 -5.35 9.94 3.17
CA LEU A 16 -4.52 9.77 2.00
C LEU A 16 -5.34 9.05 0.94
N THR A 17 -5.96 9.78 0.02
CA THR A 17 -6.50 9.19 -1.20
C THR A 17 -5.38 9.11 -2.22
N LEU A 18 -4.76 7.93 -2.35
CA LEU A 18 -3.87 7.66 -3.47
C LEU A 18 -4.72 7.60 -4.74
N SER A 19 -5.00 8.77 -5.34
CA SER A 19 -5.64 8.88 -6.64
C SER A 19 -4.54 8.91 -7.70
N MET A 20 -4.54 7.91 -8.57
CA MET A 20 -3.65 7.87 -9.72
C MET A 20 -4.35 8.45 -10.93
N ALA A 21 -3.79 9.51 -11.52
CA ALA A 21 -4.12 9.87 -12.88
C ALA A 21 -3.55 8.78 -13.79
N GLN A 22 -4.40 7.89 -14.29
CA GLN A 22 -3.99 6.87 -15.25
C GLN A 22 -3.67 7.53 -16.59
N PRO A 23 -2.49 7.26 -17.18
CA PRO A 23 -2.36 7.42 -18.62
C PRO A 23 -3.37 6.44 -19.25
N SER A 24 -4.13 6.91 -20.24
CA SER A 24 -5.13 6.13 -20.96
C SER A 24 -4.45 5.06 -21.81
N VAL A 25 -4.09 3.95 -21.18
CA VAL A 25 -3.64 2.73 -21.85
C VAL A 25 -4.64 1.65 -21.47
N ASN A 26 -5.33 1.17 -22.51
CA ASN A 26 -6.28 0.08 -22.42
C ASN A 26 -5.55 -1.19 -21.92
N PRO A 27 -5.76 -1.70 -20.70
CA PRO A 27 -5.11 -2.93 -20.27
C PRO A 27 -5.96 -4.09 -20.76
N GLU A 28 -5.39 -4.91 -21.63
CA GLU A 28 -5.88 -6.29 -21.74
C GLU A 28 -5.80 -6.92 -20.35
N GLN A 29 -6.97 -7.26 -19.85
CA GLN A 29 -7.22 -7.80 -18.52
C GLN A 29 -6.38 -9.06 -18.27
N THR A 30 -5.33 -8.94 -17.51
CA THR A 30 -4.93 -10.04 -16.64
C THR A 30 -5.89 -10.01 -15.46
N ASN A 31 -6.75 -11.05 -15.37
CA ASN A 31 -7.67 -11.26 -14.26
C ASN A 31 -6.89 -11.52 -12.96
N TYR A 32 -6.29 -10.49 -12.40
CA TYR A 32 -5.99 -10.48 -10.98
C TYR A 32 -7.29 -10.03 -10.30
N THR A 33 -7.98 -10.96 -9.67
CA THR A 33 -9.04 -10.62 -8.71
C THR A 33 -8.48 -9.51 -7.82
N ALA A 34 -9.15 -8.36 -7.83
CA ALA A 34 -8.78 -7.24 -6.98
C ALA A 34 -8.67 -7.79 -5.55
N GLN A 35 -7.47 -7.73 -4.98
CA GLN A 35 -7.24 -8.14 -3.61
C GLN A 35 -8.03 -7.15 -2.75
N SER A 36 -9.17 -7.59 -2.23
CA SER A 36 -9.99 -6.78 -1.35
C SER A 36 -9.42 -6.88 0.07
N GLY A 37 -8.78 -5.81 0.53
CA GLY A 37 -8.33 -5.71 1.92
C GLY A 37 -6.82 -6.00 2.14
N PHE A 38 -6.48 -6.05 3.42
CA PHE A 38 -5.11 -6.25 3.90
C PHE A 38 -4.88 -7.74 4.19
N VAL A 39 -3.93 -8.35 3.52
CA VAL A 39 -3.63 -9.78 3.65
C VAL A 39 -2.50 -9.98 4.65
N ALA A 40 -2.71 -10.86 5.64
CA ALA A 40 -1.67 -11.22 6.58
C ALA A 40 -0.50 -11.92 5.88
N ASN A 41 0.72 -11.65 6.32
CA ASN A 41 1.90 -12.37 5.86
C ASN A 41 2.17 -13.57 6.80
N LEU A 42 1.96 -14.77 6.30
CA LEU A 42 2.24 -16.03 6.99
C LEU A 42 3.48 -16.73 6.39
N GLY A 43 4.32 -15.99 5.63
CA GLY A 43 5.48 -16.51 4.95
C GLY A 43 5.31 -16.69 3.44
N GLN A 44 4.19 -16.24 2.86
CA GLN A 44 3.94 -16.31 1.42
C GLN A 44 4.82 -15.35 0.60
N SER A 45 5.40 -14.34 1.22
CA SER A 45 6.22 -13.36 0.53
C SER A 45 7.70 -13.53 0.85
N GLU A 46 8.52 -13.77 -0.16
CA GLU A 46 9.98 -13.73 -0.03
C GLU A 46 10.52 -12.29 -0.11
N MET A 47 9.76 -11.40 -0.74
CA MET A 47 10.11 -9.99 -0.84
C MET A 47 9.68 -9.27 0.45
N LEU A 48 10.59 -8.50 1.06
CA LEU A 48 10.30 -7.73 2.27
C LEU A 48 9.76 -8.62 3.42
N GLN A 49 10.53 -9.64 3.80
CA GLN A 49 10.12 -10.71 4.74
C GLN A 49 9.58 -10.22 6.08
N ASP A 50 9.96 -9.01 6.52
CA ASP A 50 9.58 -8.45 7.82
C ASP A 50 8.20 -7.76 7.83
N HIS A 51 7.48 -7.72 6.69
CA HIS A 51 6.14 -7.13 6.68
C HIS A 51 5.13 -8.09 7.32
N LEU A 52 4.14 -7.51 8.00
CA LEU A 52 3.08 -8.26 8.68
C LEU A 52 1.80 -8.36 7.85
N PHE A 53 1.52 -7.33 7.05
CA PHE A 53 0.40 -7.29 6.13
C PHE A 53 0.84 -6.74 4.78
N SER A 54 0.15 -7.15 3.72
CA SER A 54 0.28 -6.58 2.38
C SER A 54 -1.07 -6.13 1.85
N TRP A 55 -1.05 -5.12 1.00
CA TRP A 55 -2.21 -4.63 0.28
C TRP A 55 -1.82 -4.37 -1.17
N LYS A 56 -2.76 -4.64 -2.08
CA LYS A 56 -2.55 -4.42 -3.51
C LYS A 56 -3.79 -3.81 -4.13
N HIS A 57 -3.60 -2.75 -4.88
CA HIS A 57 -4.64 -2.19 -5.73
C HIS A 57 -4.03 -1.69 -7.04
N ASN A 58 -4.55 -2.15 -8.18
CA ASN A 58 -3.97 -1.87 -9.49
C ASN A 58 -2.47 -2.21 -9.54
N ASN A 59 -1.64 -1.23 -9.85
CA ASN A 59 -0.18 -1.35 -9.95
C ASN A 59 0.56 -0.91 -8.68
N VAL A 60 -0.15 -0.68 -7.58
CA VAL A 60 0.41 -0.28 -6.28
C VAL A 60 0.34 -1.45 -5.32
N PHE A 61 1.46 -1.68 -4.65
CA PHE A 61 1.62 -2.65 -3.58
C PHE A 61 2.05 -1.91 -2.33
N ALA A 62 1.46 -2.21 -1.19
CA ALA A 62 1.89 -1.69 0.11
C ALA A 62 2.21 -2.85 1.04
N TYR A 63 3.35 -2.76 1.71
CA TYR A 63 3.84 -3.72 2.68
C TYR A 63 3.98 -3.03 4.04
N PHE A 64 3.21 -3.49 5.01
CA PHE A 64 3.07 -2.87 6.31
C PHE A 64 4.02 -3.50 7.31
N MET A 65 5.01 -2.72 7.74
CA MET A 65 6.02 -3.07 8.74
C MET A 65 5.76 -2.31 10.03
N LYS A 66 6.48 -2.62 11.09
CA LYS A 66 6.29 -1.96 12.40
C LYS A 66 6.69 -0.50 12.42
N ASP A 67 7.68 -0.12 11.63
CA ASP A 67 8.28 1.22 11.61
C ASP A 67 8.01 2.01 10.34
N ARG A 68 7.42 1.36 9.32
CA ARG A 68 7.17 1.98 8.02
C ARG A 68 6.18 1.20 7.18
N ILE A 69 5.73 1.83 6.10
CA ILE A 69 5.08 1.16 4.98
C ILE A 69 5.97 1.32 3.76
N VAL A 70 6.25 0.22 3.08
CA VAL A 70 6.94 0.22 1.79
C VAL A 70 5.91 0.16 0.69
N PHE A 71 5.91 1.15 -0.17
CA PHE A 71 5.10 1.18 -1.37
C PHE A 71 5.95 0.83 -2.59
N LEU A 72 5.43 -0.06 -3.42
CA LEU A 72 5.99 -0.37 -4.73
C LEU A 72 4.95 -0.04 -5.80
N THR A 73 5.41 0.60 -6.86
CA THR A 73 4.60 0.80 -8.07
C THR A 73 5.22 0.06 -9.23
N GLN A 74 4.38 -0.49 -10.11
CA GLN A 74 4.83 -1.17 -11.30
C GLN A 74 4.33 -0.44 -12.55
N GLU A 75 5.25 -0.20 -13.47
CA GLU A 75 4.96 0.34 -14.79
C GLU A 75 5.49 -0.60 -15.86
N ILE A 76 4.66 -0.94 -16.83
CA ILE A 76 5.09 -1.71 -17.99
C ILE A 76 5.32 -0.75 -19.14
N ARG A 77 6.57 -0.63 -19.59
CA ARG A 77 6.95 0.11 -20.79
C ARG A 77 7.28 -0.86 -21.92
N HIS A 78 6.90 -0.48 -23.14
CA HIS A 78 7.23 -1.25 -24.32
C HIS A 78 8.44 -0.60 -25.01
N GLU A 79 9.58 -1.26 -24.91
CA GLU A 79 10.83 -0.82 -25.51
C GLU A 79 11.22 -1.78 -26.62
N GLU A 80 11.28 -1.25 -27.85
CA GLU A 80 11.65 -2.05 -28.99
C GLU A 80 13.10 -2.57 -28.83
N ASN A 81 13.29 -3.84 -29.08
CA ASN A 81 14.58 -4.52 -29.03
C ASN A 81 14.71 -5.45 -30.24
N PRO A 82 15.91 -5.98 -30.55
CA PRO A 82 16.12 -6.81 -31.73
C PRO A 82 15.16 -7.99 -31.84
N GLN A 83 14.83 -8.65 -30.71
CA GLN A 83 13.93 -9.82 -30.69
C GLN A 83 12.48 -9.42 -30.95
N SER A 84 12.02 -8.29 -30.41
CA SER A 84 10.68 -7.77 -30.67
C SER A 84 10.54 -7.28 -32.11
N ALA A 85 11.57 -6.63 -32.65
CA ALA A 85 11.60 -6.21 -34.04
C ALA A 85 11.56 -7.41 -35.02
N GLU A 86 12.30 -8.48 -34.71
CA GLU A 86 12.28 -9.73 -35.49
C GLU A 86 10.89 -10.41 -35.45
N ALA A 87 10.26 -10.47 -34.26
CA ALA A 87 8.93 -11.04 -34.11
C ALA A 87 7.89 -10.23 -34.92
N LYS A 88 7.98 -8.91 -34.86
CA LYS A 88 7.13 -8.00 -35.64
C LYS A 88 7.31 -8.18 -37.15
N ALA A 89 8.57 -8.30 -37.62
CA ALA A 89 8.87 -8.57 -39.03
C ALA A 89 8.30 -9.92 -39.52
N LYS A 90 8.12 -10.89 -38.61
CA LYS A 90 7.48 -12.19 -38.89
C LYS A 90 5.96 -12.15 -38.76
N GLY A 91 5.35 -11.00 -38.47
CA GLY A 91 3.91 -10.82 -38.32
C GLY A 91 3.35 -11.31 -36.97
N ASP A 92 4.20 -11.63 -36.00
CA ASP A 92 3.76 -12.05 -34.65
C ASP A 92 3.74 -10.84 -33.69
N GLU A 93 2.70 -10.02 -33.82
CA GLU A 93 2.49 -8.80 -33.02
C GLU A 93 2.41 -9.09 -31.52
N ASN A 94 1.75 -10.18 -31.11
CA ASN A 94 1.60 -10.51 -29.70
C ASN A 94 2.93 -10.91 -29.07
N ARG A 95 3.76 -11.66 -29.79
CA ARG A 95 5.09 -12.00 -29.35
C ARG A 95 6.00 -10.75 -29.30
N ALA A 96 5.91 -9.89 -30.32
CA ALA A 96 6.65 -8.65 -30.37
C ALA A 96 6.35 -7.75 -29.15
N LYS A 97 5.07 -7.56 -28.83
CA LYS A 97 4.62 -6.82 -27.63
C LYS A 97 5.20 -7.43 -26.33
N ARG A 98 5.08 -8.76 -26.15
CA ARG A 98 5.64 -9.43 -24.98
C ARG A 98 7.15 -9.25 -24.84
N LEU A 99 7.88 -9.37 -25.94
CA LEU A 99 9.34 -9.22 -25.96
C LEU A 99 9.78 -7.77 -25.73
N ALA A 100 8.96 -6.79 -26.11
CA ALA A 100 9.21 -5.37 -25.91
C ALA A 100 8.84 -4.92 -24.48
N ALA A 101 8.01 -5.67 -23.76
CA ALA A 101 7.53 -5.30 -22.42
C ALA A 101 8.65 -5.37 -21.39
N LYS A 102 8.90 -4.26 -20.70
CA LYS A 102 9.78 -4.18 -19.53
C LYS A 102 9.00 -3.66 -18.34
N THR A 103 9.16 -4.33 -17.21
CA THR A 103 8.57 -3.89 -15.95
C THR A 103 9.56 -3.02 -15.18
N TYR A 104 9.15 -1.80 -14.89
CA TYR A 104 9.86 -0.88 -14.02
C TYR A 104 9.16 -0.86 -12.66
N VAL A 105 9.95 -0.98 -11.60
CA VAL A 105 9.46 -0.93 -10.23
C VAL A 105 10.05 0.30 -9.58
N SER A 106 9.21 1.14 -9.03
CA SER A 106 9.62 2.29 -8.22
C SER A 106 9.19 2.04 -6.78
N ARG A 107 9.98 2.54 -5.82
CA ARG A 107 9.77 2.36 -4.39
C ARG A 107 9.77 3.69 -3.67
N PHE A 108 8.85 3.85 -2.72
CA PHE A 108 8.93 4.87 -1.68
C PHE A 108 8.48 4.29 -0.34
N ASP A 109 8.96 4.88 0.74
CA ASP A 109 8.65 4.44 2.09
C ASP A 109 7.98 5.57 2.87
N LEU A 110 6.91 5.25 3.59
CA LEU A 110 6.30 6.09 4.60
C LEU A 110 6.82 5.63 5.96
N VAL A 111 7.75 6.39 6.53
CA VAL A 111 8.43 6.06 7.79
C VAL A 111 7.73 6.74 8.95
N PHE A 112 7.49 5.98 10.02
CA PHE A 112 6.91 6.47 11.26
C PHE A 112 8.04 6.90 12.20
N GLU A 113 8.37 8.20 12.17
CA GLU A 113 9.43 8.74 12.99
C GLU A 113 9.09 8.64 14.47
N ASN A 114 10.07 8.23 15.27
CA ASN A 114 9.93 8.07 16.73
C ASN A 114 8.79 7.12 17.16
N ALA A 115 8.34 6.22 16.27
CA ALA A 115 7.38 5.19 16.64
C ALA A 115 7.91 4.32 17.78
N LEU A 116 7.03 3.86 18.66
CA LEU A 116 7.41 2.98 19.76
C LEU A 116 7.91 1.63 19.23
N SER A 117 8.98 1.09 19.79
CA SER A 117 9.57 -0.19 19.36
C SER A 117 8.66 -1.39 19.58
N ALA A 118 7.70 -1.30 20.51
CA ALA A 118 6.76 -2.35 20.88
C ALA A 118 5.42 -2.26 20.14
N VAL A 119 5.38 -1.67 18.95
CA VAL A 119 4.17 -1.54 18.15
C VAL A 119 3.61 -2.92 17.80
N GLU A 120 2.32 -3.11 18.08
CA GLU A 120 1.52 -4.25 17.65
C GLU A 120 0.66 -3.85 16.45
N ILE A 121 0.71 -4.65 15.37
CA ILE A 121 -0.16 -4.44 14.22
C ILE A 121 -1.20 -5.56 14.21
N GLN A 122 -2.47 -5.19 14.14
CA GLN A 122 -3.60 -6.12 14.14
C GLN A 122 -4.46 -5.92 12.91
N GLY A 123 -4.94 -7.03 12.33
CA GLY A 123 -6.03 -7.01 11.37
C GLY A 123 -7.37 -6.86 12.10
N GLU A 124 -8.25 -6.02 11.59
CA GLU A 124 -9.59 -5.80 12.09
C GLU A 124 -10.61 -5.99 10.96
N ASP A 125 -11.80 -6.45 11.32
CA ASP A 125 -12.89 -6.73 10.39
C ASP A 125 -12.44 -7.73 9.30
N GLU A 126 -12.24 -9.00 9.73
CA GLU A 126 -11.77 -10.08 8.87
C GLU A 126 -12.77 -10.33 7.73
N ASN A 127 -12.23 -10.40 6.51
CA ASN A 127 -13.02 -10.71 5.33
C ASN A 127 -13.45 -12.19 5.31
N SER A 128 -14.65 -12.45 4.81
CA SER A 128 -15.13 -13.81 4.62
C SER A 128 -14.34 -14.60 3.56
N VAL A 129 -13.62 -13.89 2.67
CA VAL A 129 -12.81 -14.47 1.61
C VAL A 129 -11.41 -14.73 2.14
N GLN A 130 -11.03 -16.00 2.21
CA GLN A 130 -9.68 -16.44 2.54
C GLN A 130 -8.90 -16.72 1.25
N MET A 131 -7.57 -16.55 1.30
CA MET A 131 -6.70 -16.73 0.15
C MET A 131 -5.81 -17.96 0.31
N ASP A 132 -5.62 -18.68 -0.78
CA ASP A 132 -4.66 -19.78 -0.85
C ASP A 132 -3.49 -19.39 -1.73
N PHE A 133 -2.27 -19.61 -1.25
CA PHE A 133 -1.03 -19.29 -1.95
C PHE A 133 -0.22 -20.55 -2.19
N TYR A 134 0.26 -20.70 -3.44
CA TYR A 134 1.12 -21.80 -3.86
C TYR A 134 2.37 -21.24 -4.54
N TYR A 135 3.50 -21.37 -3.87
CA TYR A 135 4.79 -20.89 -4.35
C TYR A 135 5.85 -21.98 -4.27
N ALA A 136 6.92 -21.84 -5.04
CA ALA A 136 8.01 -22.82 -5.05
C ALA A 136 8.67 -23.02 -3.67
N HIS A 137 8.71 -21.94 -2.84
CA HIS A 137 9.23 -21.98 -1.47
C HIS A 137 8.19 -22.48 -0.43
N CYS A 138 6.91 -22.62 -0.83
CA CYS A 138 5.83 -23.16 0.00
C CYS A 138 5.10 -24.29 -0.76
N PRO A 139 5.73 -25.44 -1.02
CA PRO A 139 5.17 -26.48 -1.88
C PRO A 139 3.88 -27.11 -1.33
N GLU A 140 3.69 -27.11 0.00
CA GLU A 140 2.45 -27.54 0.65
C GLU A 140 1.32 -26.50 0.52
N GLY A 141 1.64 -25.28 0.06
CA GLY A 141 0.73 -24.16 0.01
C GLY A 141 0.50 -23.52 1.39
N LEU A 142 0.13 -22.26 1.38
CA LEU A 142 -0.40 -21.54 2.54
C LEU A 142 -1.89 -21.35 2.32
N LEU A 143 -2.69 -22.13 3.04
CA LEU A 143 -4.13 -22.16 2.86
C LEU A 143 -4.82 -21.26 3.87
N LYS A 144 -5.96 -20.66 3.45
CA LYS A 144 -6.84 -19.87 4.30
C LYS A 144 -6.12 -18.68 4.96
N VAL A 145 -5.22 -18.04 4.21
CA VAL A 145 -4.57 -16.82 4.69
C VAL A 145 -5.64 -15.74 4.88
N PRO A 146 -5.76 -15.16 6.09
CA PRO A 146 -6.80 -14.21 6.37
C PRO A 146 -6.52 -12.86 5.72
N SER A 147 -7.59 -12.15 5.38
CA SER A 147 -7.54 -10.76 4.94
C SER A 147 -8.52 -9.92 5.76
N PHE A 148 -8.26 -8.62 5.86
CA PHE A 148 -8.96 -7.72 6.75
C PHE A 148 -9.34 -6.43 6.01
N ASN A 149 -10.43 -5.78 6.42
CA ASN A 149 -10.82 -4.49 5.88
C ASN A 149 -10.01 -3.34 6.47
N ASN A 150 -9.50 -3.53 7.69
CA ASN A 150 -8.67 -2.56 8.38
C ASN A 150 -7.45 -3.21 9.00
N ILE A 151 -6.39 -2.43 9.19
CA ILE A 151 -5.26 -2.78 10.05
C ILE A 151 -4.99 -1.64 11.02
N ARG A 152 -4.69 -2.00 12.25
CA ARG A 152 -4.43 -1.06 13.35
C ARG A 152 -3.01 -1.24 13.87
N TYR A 153 -2.29 -0.13 13.96
CA TYR A 153 -1.05 0.01 14.69
C TYR A 153 -1.41 0.53 16.09
N LYS A 154 -1.35 -0.32 17.09
CA LYS A 154 -1.67 0.04 18.47
C LYS A 154 -0.53 0.79 19.13
N ASN A 155 -0.85 1.93 19.73
CA ASN A 155 0.12 2.79 20.41
C ASN A 155 1.38 3.00 19.55
N ILE A 156 1.20 3.35 18.28
CA ILE A 156 2.35 3.64 17.41
C ILE A 156 3.17 4.81 17.96
N TRP A 157 2.49 5.81 18.55
CA TRP A 157 3.04 6.78 19.48
C TRP A 157 2.24 6.72 20.78
N GLN A 158 2.75 7.31 21.84
CA GLN A 158 2.12 7.24 23.15
C GLN A 158 0.65 7.70 23.10
N ASN A 159 -0.28 6.80 23.41
CA ASN A 159 -1.73 7.00 23.37
C ASN A 159 -2.28 7.38 21.98
N ILE A 160 -1.61 6.99 20.90
CA ILE A 160 -2.04 7.22 19.53
C ILE A 160 -1.99 5.91 18.76
N ASP A 161 -3.13 5.53 18.20
CA ASP A 161 -3.25 4.44 17.24
C ASP A 161 -3.29 5.00 15.82
N LEU A 162 -2.75 4.25 14.85
CA LEU A 162 -2.86 4.54 13.42
C LEU A 162 -3.65 3.40 12.76
N VAL A 163 -4.73 3.76 12.09
CA VAL A 163 -5.60 2.79 11.41
C VAL A 163 -5.57 3.03 9.91
N PHE A 164 -5.38 1.97 9.14
CA PHE A 164 -5.53 1.96 7.70
C PHE A 164 -6.81 1.25 7.32
N THR A 165 -7.53 1.78 6.34
CA THR A 165 -8.74 1.22 5.78
C THR A 165 -8.74 1.33 4.26
N PHE A 166 -9.45 0.42 3.60
CA PHE A 166 -9.62 0.46 2.15
C PHE A 166 -11.11 0.46 1.82
N ASP A 167 -11.57 1.47 1.10
CA ASP A 167 -12.98 1.64 0.74
C ASP A 167 -13.37 1.04 -0.63
N GLY A 168 -12.47 0.26 -1.23
CA GLY A 168 -12.64 -0.30 -2.58
C GLY A 168 -12.01 0.54 -3.69
N THR A 169 -11.68 1.80 -3.43
CA THR A 169 -11.07 2.74 -4.39
C THR A 169 -9.75 3.32 -3.90
N SER A 170 -9.66 3.63 -2.61
CA SER A 170 -8.54 4.37 -2.01
C SER A 170 -8.10 3.74 -0.70
N LEU A 171 -6.78 3.71 -0.51
CA LEU A 171 -6.17 3.43 0.78
C LEU A 171 -6.27 4.70 1.63
N LYS A 172 -6.90 4.61 2.78
CA LYS A 172 -7.06 5.72 3.73
C LYS A 172 -6.42 5.39 5.05
N TYR A 173 -6.06 6.41 5.82
CA TYR A 173 -5.64 6.24 7.19
C TYR A 173 -6.20 7.34 8.09
N PHE A 174 -6.26 7.06 9.37
CA PHE A 174 -6.62 8.02 10.40
C PHE A 174 -5.94 7.69 11.72
N PHE A 175 -5.82 8.70 12.58
CA PHE A 175 -5.26 8.55 13.91
C PHE A 175 -6.38 8.56 14.95
N GLU A 176 -6.35 7.60 15.86
CA GLU A 176 -7.15 7.61 17.07
C GLU A 176 -6.29 8.12 18.22
N VAL A 177 -6.65 9.30 18.72
CA VAL A 177 -5.86 10.03 19.71
C VAL A 177 -6.57 9.95 21.06
N ALA A 178 -5.99 9.23 22.01
CA ALA A 178 -6.53 9.09 23.35
C ALA A 178 -6.18 10.30 24.22
N PRO A 179 -6.96 10.57 25.32
CA PRO A 179 -6.64 11.64 26.26
C PRO A 179 -5.20 11.53 26.81
N GLY A 180 -4.50 12.65 26.80
CA GLY A 180 -3.10 12.73 27.26
C GLY A 180 -2.07 12.42 26.16
N ALA A 181 -2.47 12.11 24.94
CA ALA A 181 -1.57 12.03 23.82
C ALA A 181 -1.05 13.41 23.39
N ASN A 182 0.14 13.44 22.83
CA ASN A 182 0.70 14.62 22.20
C ASN A 182 0.66 14.44 20.67
N ILE A 183 -0.20 15.20 19.99
CA ILE A 183 -0.35 15.11 18.52
C ILE A 183 0.94 15.49 17.75
N HIS A 184 1.86 16.24 18.38
CA HIS A 184 3.15 16.58 17.77
C HIS A 184 4.12 15.38 17.71
N ASP A 185 3.80 14.26 18.36
CA ASP A 185 4.56 13.02 18.24
C ASP A 185 4.28 12.33 16.88
N ILE A 186 3.18 12.68 16.22
CA ILE A 186 2.84 12.18 14.88
C ILE A 186 3.79 12.81 13.86
N VAL A 187 4.83 12.09 13.50
CA VAL A 187 5.78 12.52 12.47
C VAL A 187 5.93 11.45 11.41
N LEU A 188 5.53 11.80 10.19
CA LEU A 188 5.61 10.95 9.01
C LEU A 188 6.70 11.48 8.08
N ARG A 189 7.64 10.63 7.69
CA ARG A 189 8.70 10.97 6.73
C ARG A 189 8.53 10.14 5.46
N TRP A 190 8.61 10.80 4.34
CA TRP A 190 8.53 10.19 3.02
C TRP A 190 9.92 10.02 2.42
N ASP A 191 10.34 8.79 2.21
CA ASP A 191 11.63 8.45 1.60
C ASP A 191 11.43 7.94 0.18
N GLY A 192 12.34 8.35 -0.72
CA GLY A 192 12.32 7.89 -2.12
C GLY A 192 11.33 8.61 -3.01
N VAL A 193 10.72 9.70 -2.55
CA VAL A 193 9.82 10.55 -3.33
C VAL A 193 10.54 11.78 -3.89
N GLU A 194 10.01 12.31 -4.99
CA GLU A 194 10.51 13.53 -5.63
C GLU A 194 9.42 14.61 -5.57
N ASN A 195 9.84 15.87 -5.45
CA ASN A 195 8.96 17.04 -5.47
C ASN A 195 7.80 16.95 -4.47
N LEU A 196 8.13 16.58 -3.23
CA LEU A 196 7.14 16.56 -2.14
C LEU A 196 6.73 17.99 -1.79
N GLU A 197 5.47 18.33 -2.02
CA GLU A 197 4.93 19.68 -1.79
C GLU A 197 3.45 19.64 -1.40
N LEU A 198 2.98 20.73 -0.79
CA LEU A 198 1.54 20.99 -0.63
C LEU A 198 1.07 21.81 -1.82
N ASN A 199 0.08 21.29 -2.54
CA ASN A 199 -0.52 22.02 -3.64
C ASN A 199 -1.49 23.13 -3.14
N ASP A 200 -2.02 23.94 -4.06
CA ASP A 200 -2.92 25.05 -3.74
C ASP A 200 -4.23 24.62 -3.05
N LYS A 201 -4.57 23.33 -3.09
CA LYS A 201 -5.72 22.76 -2.40
C LYS A 201 -5.40 22.25 -1.00
N GLY A 202 -4.14 22.33 -0.57
CA GLY A 202 -3.68 21.77 0.69
C GLY A 202 -3.50 20.25 0.65
N GLU A 203 -3.42 19.65 -0.55
CA GLU A 203 -3.14 18.24 -0.71
C GLU A 203 -1.63 18.03 -0.80
N LEU A 204 -1.14 17.00 -0.15
CA LEU A 204 0.24 16.54 -0.32
C LEU A 204 0.39 15.95 -1.72
N GLN A 205 1.36 16.47 -2.48
CA GLN A 205 1.67 15.99 -3.82
C GLN A 205 3.13 15.57 -3.89
N PHE A 206 3.42 14.45 -4.55
CA PHE A 206 4.78 14.03 -4.86
C PHE A 206 4.84 13.20 -6.14
N ASN A 207 6.02 13.10 -6.71
CA ASN A 207 6.29 12.30 -7.89
C ASN A 207 7.09 11.05 -7.55
N LEU A 208 6.84 9.99 -8.31
CA LEU A 208 7.60 8.74 -8.28
C LEU A 208 7.69 8.19 -9.70
N GLY A 209 8.81 8.45 -10.37
CA GLY A 209 8.97 8.14 -11.79
C GLY A 209 7.91 8.87 -12.64
N ALA A 210 7.08 8.12 -13.36
CA ALA A 210 6.01 8.67 -14.20
C ALA A 210 4.68 8.90 -13.44
N PHE A 211 4.61 8.58 -12.15
CA PHE A 211 3.39 8.69 -11.36
C PHE A 211 3.40 9.94 -10.48
N THR A 212 2.26 10.59 -10.40
CA THR A 212 2.01 11.66 -9.42
C THR A 212 1.01 11.15 -8.39
N PHE A 213 1.36 11.29 -7.12
CA PHE A 213 0.53 10.89 -5.99
C PHE A 213 -0.04 12.11 -5.32
N TYR A 214 -1.27 11.98 -4.83
CA TYR A 214 -1.96 13.01 -4.07
C TYR A 214 -2.42 12.44 -2.74
N GLY A 215 -2.21 13.18 -1.67
CA GLY A 215 -2.68 12.85 -0.34
C GLY A 215 -3.43 14.04 0.24
N HIS A 216 -4.60 13.80 0.83
CA HIS A 216 -5.29 14.81 1.62
C HIS A 216 -4.75 14.79 3.05
N LEU A 217 -4.33 15.96 3.53
CA LEU A 217 -3.92 16.18 4.91
C LEU A 217 -5.13 16.49 5.77
#